data_5c58dd7cc75697b492e57ee421a7c7f2
#
_entry.id   5c58dd7cc75697b492e57ee421a7c7f2
#
_cell.length_a   1.000
_cell.length_b   1.000
_cell.length_c   1.000
_cell.angle_alpha   90.00
_cell.angle_beta   90.00
_cell.angle_gamma   90.00
#
_symmetry.space_group_name_H-M   'P 1'
#
loop_
_entity.id
_entity.type
_entity.pdbx_description
1 polymer ?
#
loop_
_entity_poly.entity_id
_entity_poly.type
_entity_poly.pdbx_seq_one_letter_code
_entity_poly.pdbx_strand_id
1 'polypeptide(L)'
;MKETAGVTQSDAGINGVAWNVVGHTYTPKLHSDNAFTWHADIPADTFVPPHIHPTQDEWIYVLEGNLEVEFGHDQGPPTTHKAGAGDTVRMPMGIAHGIFNRSGAGATCVFGVAPARKLYDLFVALDGVTDPEELTRLSALHEVDFLPPPAE
;
A
#
# COMPACT_ATOMS: atom_id res chain seq x y z
N MET A 1 -14.14 15.32 -2.94
CA MET A 1 -13.33 16.12 -2.00
C MET A 1 -12.29 16.93 -2.79
N LYS A 2 -12.10 18.18 -2.42
CA LYS A 2 -11.16 19.08 -3.08
C LYS A 2 -9.99 19.35 -2.15
N GLU A 3 -8.77 19.13 -2.63
CA GLU A 3 -7.54 19.45 -1.89
C GLU A 3 -7.37 20.97 -1.76
N THR A 4 -6.81 21.40 -0.63
CA THR A 4 -6.38 22.78 -0.44
C THR A 4 -4.89 22.89 -0.66
N ALA A 5 -4.44 23.99 -1.25
CA ALA A 5 -3.00 24.25 -1.44
C ALA A 5 -2.30 24.36 -0.08
N GLY A 6 -1.15 23.72 0.04
CA GLY A 6 -0.37 23.75 1.29
C GLY A 6 0.74 22.71 1.30
N VAL A 7 1.32 22.54 2.49
CA VAL A 7 2.41 21.58 2.72
C VAL A 7 2.02 20.70 3.90
N THR A 8 2.07 19.37 3.68
CA THR A 8 2.02 18.41 4.78
C THR A 8 3.45 18.17 5.25
N GLN A 9 3.75 18.51 6.49
CA GLN A 9 5.10 18.43 7.04
C GLN A 9 5.62 17.00 7.11
N SER A 10 6.94 16.83 7.12
CA SER A 10 7.58 15.50 7.07
C SER A 10 7.20 14.60 8.25
N ASP A 11 6.94 15.17 9.41
CA ASP A 11 6.63 14.46 10.65
C ASP A 11 5.13 14.36 10.95
N ALA A 12 4.28 14.78 10.02
CA ALA A 12 2.83 14.85 10.24
C ALA A 12 2.06 14.19 9.10
N GLY A 13 0.86 13.72 9.42
CA GLY A 13 -0.16 13.32 8.45
C GLY A 13 -1.24 14.38 8.32
N ILE A 14 -2.03 14.29 7.28
CA ILE A 14 -3.26 15.09 7.12
C ILE A 14 -4.13 14.87 8.36
N ASN A 15 -4.63 15.95 8.94
CA ASN A 15 -5.46 15.91 10.16
C ASN A 15 -4.78 15.24 11.37
N GLY A 16 -3.44 15.18 11.40
CA GLY A 16 -2.71 14.55 12.49
C GLY A 16 -2.84 13.04 12.56
N VAL A 17 -3.18 12.38 11.45
CA VAL A 17 -3.52 10.95 11.41
C VAL A 17 -2.31 10.10 11.01
N ALA A 18 -2.18 8.94 11.64
CA ALA A 18 -1.33 7.83 11.19
C ALA A 18 -2.07 6.52 11.51
N TRP A 19 -1.90 5.52 10.65
CA TRP A 19 -2.58 4.23 10.79
C TRP A 19 -1.59 3.08 10.88
N ASN A 20 -1.95 2.06 11.66
CA ASN A 20 -1.25 0.79 11.64
C ASN A 20 -2.02 -0.18 10.73
N VAL A 21 -1.44 -0.52 9.58
CA VAL A 21 -2.06 -1.38 8.59
C VAL A 21 -1.12 -2.53 8.27
N VAL A 22 -1.53 -3.74 8.56
CA VAL A 22 -0.78 -4.99 8.36
C VAL A 22 0.64 -4.96 8.95
N GLY A 23 0.83 -4.26 10.06
CA GLY A 23 2.13 -4.08 10.71
C GLY A 23 2.96 -2.92 10.17
N HIS A 24 2.47 -2.21 9.14
CA HIS A 24 3.09 -1.00 8.62
C HIS A 24 2.49 0.24 9.27
N THR A 25 3.25 1.33 9.33
CA THR A 25 2.72 2.64 9.71
C THR A 25 2.52 3.47 8.45
N TYR A 26 1.27 3.85 8.19
CA TYR A 26 0.88 4.69 7.05
C TYR A 26 0.47 6.07 7.54
N THR A 27 1.09 7.09 6.96
CA THR A 27 0.85 8.50 7.30
C THR A 27 0.39 9.24 6.05
N PRO A 28 -0.91 9.64 5.98
CA PRO A 28 -1.45 10.25 4.76
C PRO A 28 -0.84 11.63 4.50
N LYS A 29 -0.47 11.90 3.26
CA LYS A 29 0.21 13.14 2.85
C LYS A 29 -0.60 14.02 1.91
N LEU A 30 -1.42 13.42 1.07
CA LEU A 30 -2.29 14.11 0.11
C LEU A 30 -3.54 13.27 -0.10
N HIS A 31 -4.71 13.90 -0.11
CA HIS A 31 -5.97 13.20 -0.38
C HIS A 31 -6.96 14.11 -1.06
N SER A 32 -7.34 13.74 -2.29
CA SER A 32 -8.44 14.32 -3.06
C SER A 32 -9.15 13.20 -3.80
N ASP A 33 -10.19 13.52 -4.55
CA ASP A 33 -10.85 12.50 -5.38
C ASP A 33 -9.92 11.95 -6.47
N ASN A 34 -8.95 12.73 -6.90
CA ASN A 34 -8.06 12.38 -8.02
C ASN A 34 -6.84 11.57 -7.60
N ALA A 35 -6.38 11.74 -6.36
CA ALA A 35 -5.16 11.08 -5.90
C ALA A 35 -5.12 10.97 -4.37
N PHE A 36 -4.42 9.95 -3.92
CA PHE A 36 -4.13 9.74 -2.50
C PHE A 36 -2.68 9.27 -2.37
N THR A 37 -1.89 9.95 -1.52
CA THR A 37 -0.51 9.53 -1.23
C THR A 37 -0.31 9.38 0.27
N TRP A 38 0.54 8.43 0.65
CA TRP A 38 0.91 8.21 2.04
C TRP A 38 2.36 7.79 2.16
N HIS A 39 2.99 8.23 3.25
CA HIS A 39 4.30 7.75 3.67
C HIS A 39 4.12 6.43 4.40
N ALA A 40 4.97 5.46 4.13
CA ALA A 40 4.91 4.15 4.76
C ALA A 40 6.23 3.79 5.43
N ASP A 41 6.15 3.39 6.69
CA ASP A 41 7.23 2.70 7.38
C ASP A 41 6.92 1.20 7.33
N ILE A 42 7.81 0.44 6.71
CA ILE A 42 7.65 -0.99 6.47
C ILE A 42 8.74 -1.73 7.25
N PRO A 43 8.44 -2.23 8.48
CA PRO A 43 9.40 -2.96 9.27
C PRO A 43 9.90 -4.23 8.57
N ALA A 44 11.08 -4.71 8.98
CA ALA A 44 11.60 -5.99 8.51
C ALA A 44 10.60 -7.12 8.73
N ASP A 45 10.56 -8.07 7.80
CA ASP A 45 9.74 -9.28 7.86
C ASP A 45 8.23 -9.02 7.84
N THR A 46 7.82 -7.83 7.41
CA THR A 46 6.41 -7.52 7.16
C THR A 46 6.10 -7.53 5.67
N PHE A 47 4.82 -7.68 5.35
CA PHE A 47 4.38 -7.75 3.95
C PHE A 47 2.92 -7.36 3.80
N VAL A 48 2.56 -6.93 2.59
CA VAL A 48 1.17 -6.84 2.15
C VAL A 48 0.92 -8.04 1.25
N PRO A 49 -0.03 -8.93 1.62
CA PRO A 49 -0.33 -10.10 0.79
C PRO A 49 -0.75 -9.73 -0.64
N PRO A 50 -0.63 -10.65 -1.59
CA PRO A 50 -1.05 -10.38 -2.97
C PRO A 50 -2.51 -9.94 -3.08
N HIS A 51 -2.73 -8.86 -3.81
CA HIS A 51 -4.05 -8.26 -4.00
C HIS A 51 -4.11 -7.52 -5.34
N ILE A 52 -5.32 -7.11 -5.71
CA ILE A 52 -5.60 -6.36 -6.93
C ILE A 52 -6.32 -5.08 -6.57
N HIS A 53 -5.90 -3.96 -7.17
CA HIS A 53 -6.66 -2.71 -7.21
C HIS A 53 -7.39 -2.64 -8.56
N PRO A 54 -8.67 -3.02 -8.64
CA PRO A 54 -9.37 -3.08 -9.92
C PRO A 54 -9.69 -1.71 -10.54
N THR A 55 -9.62 -0.65 -9.74
CA THR A 55 -10.07 0.69 -10.15
C THR A 55 -9.05 1.80 -9.94
N GLN A 56 -7.79 1.44 -9.61
CA GLN A 56 -6.74 2.40 -9.31
C GLN A 56 -5.41 1.97 -9.94
N ASP A 57 -4.65 2.94 -10.46
CA ASP A 57 -3.20 2.77 -10.62
C ASP A 57 -2.53 3.02 -9.28
N GLU A 58 -1.46 2.28 -9.00
CA GLU A 58 -0.68 2.45 -7.77
C GLU A 58 0.80 2.55 -8.11
N TRP A 59 1.57 3.27 -7.29
CA TRP A 59 3.02 3.34 -7.40
C TRP A 59 3.66 3.48 -6.02
N ILE A 60 4.94 3.09 -5.95
CA ILE A 60 5.77 3.27 -4.76
C ILE A 60 7.06 3.98 -5.19
N TYR A 61 7.45 5.01 -4.46
CA TYR A 61 8.79 5.58 -4.53
C TYR A 61 9.54 5.22 -3.25
N VAL A 62 10.63 4.45 -3.38
CA VAL A 62 11.41 3.98 -2.22
C VAL A 62 12.34 5.09 -1.77
N LEU A 63 12.27 5.47 -0.48
CA LEU A 63 13.13 6.48 0.13
C LEU A 63 14.37 5.85 0.76
N GLU A 64 14.19 4.79 1.53
CA GLU A 64 15.26 4.06 2.23
C GLU A 64 14.93 2.58 2.30
N GLY A 65 15.97 1.75 2.32
CA GLY A 65 15.83 0.32 2.46
C GLY A 65 15.57 -0.39 1.13
N ASN A 66 15.13 -1.64 1.24
CA ASN A 66 14.94 -2.52 0.09
C ASN A 66 13.62 -3.28 0.23
N LEU A 67 12.85 -3.31 -0.83
CA LEU A 67 11.61 -4.06 -0.93
C LEU A 67 11.71 -5.09 -2.06
N GLU A 68 10.92 -6.15 -1.94
CA GLU A 68 10.64 -7.05 -3.05
C GLU A 68 9.16 -6.93 -3.38
N VAL A 69 8.85 -6.76 -4.67
CA VAL A 69 7.48 -6.67 -5.15
C VAL A 69 7.25 -7.82 -6.13
N GLU A 70 6.18 -8.55 -5.89
CA GLU A 70 5.80 -9.70 -6.71
C GLU A 70 4.57 -9.35 -7.53
N PHE A 71 4.55 -9.77 -8.81
CA PHE A 71 3.46 -9.50 -9.74
C PHE A 71 2.92 -10.79 -10.36
N GLY A 72 1.62 -10.80 -10.65
CA GLY A 72 1.03 -11.81 -11.51
C GLY A 72 0.62 -13.10 -10.82
N HIS A 73 0.35 -13.07 -9.54
CA HIS A 73 -0.05 -14.25 -8.75
C HIS A 73 -1.31 -14.96 -9.28
N ASP A 74 -2.17 -14.24 -9.99
CA ASP A 74 -3.39 -14.76 -10.59
C ASP A 74 -3.16 -15.39 -11.98
N GLN A 75 -1.93 -15.33 -12.51
CA GLN A 75 -1.55 -15.83 -13.84
C GLN A 75 -0.53 -16.96 -13.77
N GLY A 76 -0.29 -17.54 -12.59
CA GLY A 76 0.70 -18.58 -12.36
C GLY A 76 1.76 -18.15 -11.35
N PRO A 77 3.00 -18.71 -11.43
CA PRO A 77 4.07 -18.27 -10.54
C PRO A 77 4.35 -16.78 -10.71
N PRO A 78 4.41 -16.01 -9.62
CA PRO A 78 4.66 -14.57 -9.72
C PRO A 78 6.09 -14.28 -10.15
N THR A 79 6.29 -13.09 -10.72
CA THR A 79 7.63 -12.54 -10.95
C THR A 79 8.00 -11.65 -9.78
N THR A 80 9.27 -11.74 -9.32
CA THR A 80 9.77 -10.96 -8.19
C THR A 80 10.73 -9.90 -8.68
N HIS A 81 10.54 -8.67 -8.19
CA HIS A 81 11.38 -7.52 -8.52
C HIS A 81 11.88 -6.87 -7.25
N LYS A 82 13.16 -6.48 -7.24
CA LYS A 82 13.78 -5.75 -6.14
C LYS A 82 13.70 -4.25 -6.40
N ALA A 83 13.39 -3.48 -5.35
CA ALA A 83 13.35 -2.03 -5.39
C ALA A 83 14.10 -1.45 -4.19
N GLY A 84 15.06 -0.58 -4.46
CA GLY A 84 15.84 0.13 -3.44
C GLY A 84 15.63 1.63 -3.52
N ALA A 85 16.36 2.37 -2.68
CA ALA A 85 16.24 3.83 -2.59
C ALA A 85 16.34 4.50 -3.96
N GLY A 86 15.37 5.34 -4.29
CA GLY A 86 15.28 6.05 -5.57
C GLY A 86 14.54 5.30 -6.66
N ASP A 87 14.19 4.04 -6.45
CA ASP A 87 13.42 3.26 -7.43
C ASP A 87 11.92 3.56 -7.33
N THR A 88 11.26 3.48 -8.48
CA THR A 88 9.79 3.58 -8.56
C THR A 88 9.21 2.23 -8.97
N VAL A 89 8.31 1.72 -8.17
CA VAL A 89 7.52 0.52 -8.49
C VAL A 89 6.22 0.97 -9.14
N ARG A 90 5.90 0.41 -10.30
CA ARG A 90 4.64 0.69 -11.02
C ARG A 90 3.72 -0.51 -10.90
N MET A 91 2.55 -0.29 -10.35
CA MET A 91 1.51 -1.29 -10.14
C MET A 91 0.24 -0.87 -10.87
N PRO A 92 0.16 -1.11 -12.19
CA PRO A 92 -1.00 -0.70 -12.98
C PRO A 92 -2.30 -1.33 -12.50
N MET A 93 -3.41 -0.63 -12.75
CA MET A 93 -4.76 -1.10 -12.45
C MET A 93 -4.97 -2.54 -12.93
N GLY A 94 -5.53 -3.37 -12.06
CA GLY A 94 -5.88 -4.76 -12.39
C GLY A 94 -4.73 -5.77 -12.30
N ILE A 95 -3.49 -5.33 -12.04
CA ILE A 95 -2.35 -6.24 -11.89
C ILE A 95 -2.25 -6.72 -10.44
N ALA A 96 -2.27 -8.04 -10.24
CA ALA A 96 -2.05 -8.62 -8.92
C ALA A 96 -0.62 -8.34 -8.44
N HIS A 97 -0.47 -7.85 -7.21
CA HIS A 97 0.85 -7.59 -6.63
C HIS A 97 0.86 -7.82 -5.12
N GLY A 98 2.03 -8.20 -4.61
CA GLY A 98 2.33 -8.29 -3.20
C GLY A 98 3.63 -7.54 -2.90
N ILE A 99 3.74 -6.99 -1.70
CA ILE A 99 4.86 -6.16 -1.28
C ILE A 99 5.49 -6.80 -0.04
N PHE A 100 6.80 -7.04 -0.10
CA PHE A 100 7.50 -7.78 0.95
C PHE A 100 8.76 -7.02 1.37
N ASN A 101 8.98 -6.93 2.68
CA ASN A 101 10.27 -6.50 3.20
C ASN A 101 11.01 -7.71 3.76
N ARG A 102 11.85 -8.31 2.93
CA ARG A 102 12.69 -9.47 3.26
C ARG A 102 14.14 -9.08 3.51
N SER A 103 14.42 -7.79 3.66
CA SER A 103 15.80 -7.28 3.73
C SER A 103 16.47 -7.43 5.09
N GLY A 104 15.70 -7.71 6.14
CA GLY A 104 16.20 -7.77 7.52
C GLY A 104 16.32 -6.42 8.21
N ALA A 105 15.98 -5.32 7.52
CA ALA A 105 15.98 -3.96 8.06
C ALA A 105 14.71 -3.22 7.63
N GLY A 106 14.34 -2.16 8.35
CA GLY A 106 13.19 -1.33 7.97
C GLY A 106 13.37 -0.64 6.63
N ALA A 107 12.25 -0.37 5.95
CA ALA A 107 12.22 0.42 4.73
C ALA A 107 11.21 1.55 4.87
N THR A 108 11.46 2.67 4.19
CA THR A 108 10.53 3.79 4.08
C THR A 108 10.25 4.12 2.63
N CYS A 109 9.01 4.43 2.33
CA CYS A 109 8.60 4.75 0.96
C CYS A 109 7.36 5.64 0.94
N VAL A 110 7.05 6.17 -0.24
CA VAL A 110 5.83 6.90 -0.50
C VAL A 110 5.00 6.09 -1.49
N PHE A 111 3.76 5.82 -1.11
CA PHE A 111 2.77 5.21 -1.99
C PHE A 111 1.86 6.28 -2.58
N GLY A 112 1.37 6.03 -3.78
CA GLY A 112 0.32 6.82 -4.36
C GLY A 112 -0.65 5.97 -5.14
N VAL A 113 -1.91 6.40 -5.19
CA VAL A 113 -2.96 5.82 -6.03
C VAL A 113 -3.71 6.92 -6.78
N ALA A 114 -4.20 6.59 -7.96
CA ALA A 114 -5.05 7.47 -8.76
C ALA A 114 -6.06 6.65 -9.57
N PRO A 115 -7.35 7.00 -9.54
CA PRO A 115 -8.00 7.93 -8.63
C PRO A 115 -7.96 7.43 -7.17
N ALA A 116 -8.30 8.30 -6.24
CA ALA A 116 -8.22 7.96 -4.81
C ALA A 116 -9.23 6.89 -4.39
N ARG A 117 -10.41 6.88 -4.98
CA ARG A 117 -11.50 5.96 -4.68
C ARG A 117 -11.74 5.87 -3.16
N LYS A 118 -11.79 4.65 -2.61
CA LYS A 118 -12.12 4.39 -1.20
C LYS A 118 -10.91 4.00 -0.35
N LEU A 119 -9.70 4.15 -0.86
CA LEU A 119 -8.51 3.62 -0.17
C LEU A 119 -8.22 4.35 1.15
N TYR A 120 -8.42 5.66 1.20
CA TYR A 120 -8.29 6.41 2.45
C TYR A 120 -9.23 5.86 3.52
N ASP A 121 -10.51 5.68 3.17
CA ASP A 121 -11.51 5.14 4.10
C ASP A 121 -11.19 3.70 4.50
N LEU A 122 -10.62 2.92 3.59
CA LEU A 122 -10.15 1.57 3.90
C LEU A 122 -9.08 1.61 5.00
N PHE A 123 -8.10 2.49 4.90
CA PHE A 123 -7.03 2.56 5.92
C PHE A 123 -7.57 3.02 7.28
N VAL A 124 -8.55 3.92 7.30
CA VAL A 124 -9.26 4.26 8.54
C VAL A 124 -9.89 3.01 9.15
N ALA A 125 -10.54 2.18 8.34
CA ALA A 125 -11.18 0.95 8.80
C ALA A 125 -10.18 -0.13 9.22
N LEU A 126 -9.02 -0.20 8.56
CA LEU A 126 -8.00 -1.21 8.83
C LEU A 126 -7.08 -0.89 9.99
N ASP A 127 -7.10 0.35 10.49
CA ASP A 127 -6.21 0.76 11.59
C ASP A 127 -6.35 -0.17 12.79
N GLY A 128 -5.27 -0.89 13.11
CA GLY A 128 -5.21 -1.84 14.22
C GLY A 128 -5.88 -3.20 13.97
N VAL A 129 -6.42 -3.45 12.77
CA VAL A 129 -7.03 -4.75 12.44
C VAL A 129 -5.94 -5.80 12.22
N THR A 130 -6.05 -6.94 12.92
CA THR A 130 -5.09 -8.04 12.87
C THR A 130 -5.67 -9.33 12.31
N ASP A 131 -7.00 -9.47 12.29
CA ASP A 131 -7.66 -10.67 11.77
C ASP A 131 -7.61 -10.69 10.23
N PRO A 132 -7.01 -11.73 9.61
CA PRO A 132 -6.92 -11.84 8.16
C PRO A 132 -8.27 -11.87 7.44
N GLU A 133 -9.27 -12.50 8.02
CA GLU A 133 -10.62 -12.55 7.43
C GLU A 133 -11.26 -11.16 7.41
N GLU A 134 -11.12 -10.41 8.48
CA GLU A 134 -11.62 -9.05 8.58
C GLU A 134 -10.88 -8.11 7.63
N LEU A 135 -9.56 -8.25 7.53
CA LEU A 135 -8.74 -7.52 6.54
C LEU A 135 -9.29 -7.73 5.13
N THR A 136 -9.50 -8.98 4.74
CA THR A 136 -9.99 -9.33 3.41
C THR A 136 -11.40 -8.78 3.16
N ARG A 137 -12.29 -8.92 4.14
CA ARG A 137 -13.68 -8.45 4.05
C ARG A 137 -13.76 -6.93 3.89
N LEU A 138 -13.07 -6.18 4.74
CA LEU A 138 -13.05 -4.71 4.68
C LEU A 138 -12.43 -4.22 3.38
N SER A 139 -11.36 -4.86 2.95
CA SER A 139 -10.67 -4.49 1.71
C SER A 139 -11.57 -4.67 0.49
N ALA A 140 -12.30 -5.78 0.39
CA ALA A 140 -13.23 -6.02 -0.70
C ALA A 140 -14.35 -4.97 -0.76
N LEU A 141 -14.84 -4.51 0.39
CA LEU A 141 -15.83 -3.43 0.47
C LEU A 141 -15.30 -2.08 -0.03
N HIS A 142 -13.98 -1.93 -0.11
CA HIS A 142 -13.30 -0.70 -0.51
C HIS A 142 -12.50 -0.87 -1.82
N GLU A 143 -12.91 -1.81 -2.67
CA GLU A 143 -12.33 -2.00 -4.01
C GLU A 143 -10.86 -2.46 -3.99
N VAL A 144 -10.47 -3.24 -2.99
CA VAL A 144 -9.17 -3.94 -2.93
C VAL A 144 -9.43 -5.42 -2.70
N ASP A 145 -9.02 -6.24 -3.66
CA ASP A 145 -9.33 -7.67 -3.66
C ASP A 145 -8.07 -8.48 -3.33
N PHE A 146 -8.00 -9.02 -2.11
CA PHE A 146 -6.94 -9.95 -1.74
C PHE A 146 -7.17 -11.28 -2.43
N LEU A 147 -6.08 -11.86 -2.94
CA LEU A 147 -6.12 -13.18 -3.55
C LEU A 147 -6.19 -14.26 -2.46
N PRO A 148 -6.85 -15.41 -2.73
CA PRO A 148 -6.81 -16.53 -1.81
C PRO A 148 -5.37 -17.03 -1.64
N PRO A 149 -5.03 -17.63 -0.46
CA PRO A 149 -3.73 -18.27 -0.28
C PRO A 149 -3.48 -19.31 -1.38
N PRO A 150 -2.20 -19.53 -1.77
CA PRO A 150 -1.88 -20.58 -2.73
C PRO A 150 -2.40 -21.93 -2.24
N ALA A 151 -2.87 -22.76 -3.16
CA ALA A 151 -3.26 -24.12 -2.85
C ALA A 151 -2.03 -24.92 -2.41
N GLU A 152 -2.18 -25.70 -1.32
CA GLU A 152 -1.12 -26.60 -0.83
C GLU A 152 -0.99 -27.85 -1.72
#